data_0cf5ebf046a16a1b91c69f03c7175da5
#
_entry.id   0cf5ebf046a16a1b91c69f03c7175da5
#
_cell.length_a   1.000
_cell.length_b   1.000
_cell.length_c   1.000
_cell.angle_alpha   90.00
_cell.angle_beta   90.00
_cell.angle_gamma   90.00
#
_symmetry.space_group_name_H-M   'P 1'
#
loop_
_entity.id
_entity.type
_entity.pdbx_description
1 polymer ?
#
loop_
_entity_poly.entity_id
_entity_poly.type
_entity_poly.pdbx_seq_one_letter_code
_entity_poly.pdbx_strand_id
1 'polypeptide(L)'
;MYNVEVPDKYKLYYDESNNMRVFSLREGKYNIDSDPNQKISPIFVLAGIALKEHQSDLDFVALQKSLRLDKSAEELKFKSIVALKAGFTSYQALKFTLGNRRVQSVLSWLVEHDVSIHVFSINTAFWSSLDIVEDLLCFDASMEETLSQHYYKDCLYKLIKNDKVGFINLLNEFGYPKIEKPKAVPFLKALHDFNRDAWVKLVPEDLKDVDPNGLCADLMRLGLFMYKRLELNADELEFTLVYDNDEKCLIGDFSNFYVNRISTFPASEHILDEEDKVKPLIDSVFAAMGKSDTYDYDFIKSNDSLPIQVADCVAGIFRVLLAYLEDSSLEDVKLFLKSLNPMEQKTFAKLKCLLEGSIEECGMLFHTVMVPADTEKYEVLFADQLVRHGPNGFFYKAY
;
A
#
# COMPACT_ATOMS: atom_id res chain seq x y z
N MET A 1 23.40 11.12 5.67
CA MET A 1 22.29 11.66 6.48
C MET A 1 21.52 12.59 5.55
N TYR A 2 20.35 12.19 5.08
CA TYR A 2 19.48 13.11 4.37
C TYR A 2 18.99 14.13 5.40
N ASN A 3 19.22 15.42 5.17
CA ASN A 3 18.53 16.47 5.90
C ASN A 3 17.04 16.30 5.55
N VAL A 4 16.29 15.66 6.44
CA VAL A 4 14.83 15.69 6.37
C VAL A 4 14.48 17.10 6.86
N GLU A 5 14.24 18.02 5.93
CA GLU A 5 13.67 19.32 6.27
C GLU A 5 12.34 19.05 6.97
N VAL A 6 12.10 19.76 8.06
CA VAL A 6 10.81 19.68 8.76
C VAL A 6 9.76 20.16 7.76
N PRO A 7 8.73 19.34 7.48
CA PRO A 7 7.72 19.74 6.51
C PRO A 7 7.06 21.04 6.88
N ASP A 8 6.68 21.81 5.87
CA ASP A 8 5.86 23.01 6.05
C ASP A 8 4.55 22.68 6.80
N LYS A 9 3.95 23.69 7.38
CA LYS A 9 2.66 23.54 8.04
C LYS A 9 1.54 23.44 7.01
N TYR A 10 0.82 22.30 7.05
CA TYR A 10 -0.35 22.04 6.21
C TYR A 10 -1.63 21.95 7.06
N LYS A 11 -2.76 22.07 6.38
CA LYS A 11 -4.03 21.50 6.80
C LYS A 11 -4.32 20.29 5.93
N LEU A 12 -4.19 19.09 6.51
CA LEU A 12 -4.28 17.80 5.83
C LEU A 12 -5.66 17.20 6.05
N TYR A 13 -6.36 16.91 4.96
CA TYR A 13 -7.66 16.23 4.97
C TYR A 13 -7.49 14.80 4.50
N TYR A 14 -8.05 13.85 5.24
CA TYR A 14 -7.87 12.42 5.02
C TYR A 14 -9.19 11.70 4.83
N ASP A 15 -9.18 10.72 3.94
CA ASP A 15 -10.17 9.66 3.88
C ASP A 15 -9.45 8.34 3.58
N GLU A 16 -10.09 7.22 3.90
CA GLU A 16 -9.54 5.90 3.64
C GLU A 16 -10.28 5.16 2.54
N SER A 17 -9.57 4.27 1.87
CA SER A 17 -10.12 3.35 0.91
C SER A 17 -9.62 1.93 1.18
N ASN A 18 -10.53 0.95 1.11
CA ASN A 18 -10.31 -0.42 1.57
C ASN A 18 -9.96 -0.50 3.07
N ASN A 19 -10.70 0.22 3.92
CA ASN A 19 -10.58 0.06 5.36
C ASN A 19 -11.09 -1.32 5.77
N MET A 20 -10.16 -2.23 5.98
CA MET A 20 -10.46 -3.62 6.34
C MET A 20 -10.71 -3.79 7.84
N ARG A 21 -10.41 -2.76 8.64
CA ARG A 21 -10.42 -2.72 10.12
C ARG A 21 -9.57 -3.77 10.80
N VAL A 22 -9.57 -4.99 10.28
CA VAL A 22 -8.75 -6.13 10.70
C VAL A 22 -8.34 -6.89 9.45
N PHE A 23 -7.08 -7.29 9.36
CA PHE A 23 -6.61 -8.21 8.32
C PHE A 23 -6.21 -9.54 8.97
N SER A 24 -6.83 -10.63 8.54
CA SER A 24 -6.68 -11.93 9.21
C SER A 24 -6.75 -13.12 8.26
N LEU A 25 -6.16 -14.22 8.71
CA LEU A 25 -6.22 -15.51 8.02
C LEU A 25 -7.58 -16.19 8.22
N ARG A 26 -8.04 -16.87 7.18
CA ARG A 26 -9.15 -17.81 7.17
C ARG A 26 -8.68 -19.09 6.50
N GLU A 27 -9.50 -20.12 6.44
CA GLU A 27 -9.15 -21.34 5.73
C GLU A 27 -8.95 -21.05 4.23
N GLY A 28 -7.72 -21.21 3.75
CA GLY A 28 -7.31 -20.99 2.35
C GLY A 28 -7.46 -19.58 1.80
N LYS A 29 -7.77 -18.57 2.62
CA LYS A 29 -8.01 -17.18 2.17
C LYS A 29 -7.77 -16.17 3.28
N TYR A 30 -7.65 -14.89 2.90
CA TYR A 30 -7.77 -13.79 3.84
C TYR A 30 -9.25 -13.44 4.12
N ASN A 31 -9.53 -12.77 5.22
CA ASN A 31 -10.88 -12.30 5.54
C ASN A 31 -11.49 -11.38 4.47
N ILE A 32 -10.67 -10.65 3.73
CA ILE A 32 -11.09 -9.76 2.64
C ILE A 32 -11.55 -10.53 1.38
N ASP A 33 -11.18 -11.79 1.23
CA ASP A 33 -11.55 -12.65 0.11
C ASP A 33 -12.92 -13.34 0.33
N SER A 34 -13.70 -12.88 1.28
CA SER A 34 -14.96 -13.54 1.70
C SER A 34 -16.06 -13.50 0.63
N ASP A 35 -16.07 -12.48 -0.24
CA ASP A 35 -16.98 -12.40 -1.37
C ASP A 35 -16.32 -12.98 -2.65
N PRO A 36 -16.75 -14.14 -3.14
CA PRO A 36 -16.17 -14.75 -4.34
C PRO A 36 -16.47 -13.97 -5.63
N ASN A 37 -17.46 -13.07 -5.60
CA ASN A 37 -17.86 -12.24 -6.74
C ASN A 37 -17.12 -10.91 -6.79
N GLN A 38 -16.39 -10.55 -5.75
CA GLN A 38 -15.72 -9.27 -5.63
C GLN A 38 -14.25 -9.46 -5.23
N LYS A 39 -13.35 -9.35 -6.22
CA LYS A 39 -11.91 -9.35 -5.93
C LYS A 39 -11.55 -8.05 -5.23
N ILE A 40 -11.24 -8.14 -3.94
CA ILE A 40 -10.73 -7.02 -3.17
C ILE A 40 -9.20 -7.06 -3.21
N SER A 41 -8.59 -5.97 -3.67
CA SER A 41 -7.13 -5.82 -3.60
C SER A 41 -6.68 -5.70 -2.14
N PRO A 42 -5.56 -6.30 -1.75
CA PRO A 42 -5.01 -6.16 -0.41
C PRO A 42 -4.35 -4.78 -0.16
N ILE A 43 -4.73 -3.76 -0.92
CA ILE A 43 -4.17 -2.41 -0.80
C ILE A 43 -5.07 -1.56 0.10
N PHE A 44 -4.52 -1.13 1.24
CA PHE A 44 -5.09 -0.06 2.07
C PHE A 44 -4.53 1.28 1.61
N VAL A 45 -5.39 2.29 1.53
CA VAL A 45 -5.01 3.66 1.17
C VAL A 45 -5.61 4.62 2.19
N LEU A 46 -4.78 5.46 2.76
CA LEU A 46 -5.15 6.64 3.55
C LEU A 46 -4.60 7.86 2.81
N ALA A 47 -5.48 8.64 2.19
CA ALA A 47 -5.06 9.69 1.26
C ALA A 47 -5.97 10.91 1.32
N GLY A 48 -5.54 11.98 0.66
CA GLY A 48 -6.36 13.18 0.57
C GLY A 48 -5.60 14.38 0.04
N ILE A 49 -5.95 15.54 0.53
CA ILE A 49 -5.41 16.83 0.09
C ILE A 49 -4.67 17.52 1.22
N ALA A 50 -3.60 18.23 0.87
CA ALA A 50 -2.81 19.06 1.77
C ALA A 50 -2.95 20.52 1.32
N LEU A 51 -3.54 21.35 2.18
CA LEU A 51 -3.73 22.78 1.93
C LEU A 51 -2.68 23.58 2.68
N LYS A 52 -2.10 24.57 1.99
CA LYS A 52 -1.27 25.62 2.60
C LYS A 52 -2.16 26.70 3.21
N GLU A 53 -1.62 27.50 4.12
CA GLU A 53 -2.38 28.54 4.82
C GLU A 53 -3.14 29.48 3.86
N HIS A 54 -2.53 29.88 2.75
CA HIS A 54 -3.15 30.76 1.75
C HIS A 54 -4.25 30.11 0.91
N GLN A 55 -4.47 28.80 1.05
CA GLN A 55 -5.49 28.00 0.36
C GLN A 55 -6.72 27.73 1.23
N SER A 56 -6.81 28.34 2.41
CA SER A 56 -7.93 28.14 3.36
C SER A 56 -9.29 28.53 2.79
N ASP A 57 -9.34 29.48 1.84
CA ASP A 57 -10.56 30.06 1.28
C ASP A 57 -10.97 29.47 -0.09
N LEU A 58 -10.43 28.30 -0.48
CA LEU A 58 -10.79 27.66 -1.74
C LEU A 58 -12.27 27.29 -1.79
N ASP A 59 -12.91 27.59 -2.92
CA ASP A 59 -14.34 27.33 -3.13
C ASP A 59 -14.62 25.87 -3.54
N PHE A 60 -14.61 24.96 -2.59
CA PHE A 60 -14.99 23.55 -2.78
C PHE A 60 -16.47 23.38 -3.18
N VAL A 61 -17.34 24.36 -2.86
CA VAL A 61 -18.75 24.34 -3.26
C VAL A 61 -18.86 24.53 -4.78
N ALA A 62 -18.04 25.42 -5.35
CA ALA A 62 -17.98 25.58 -6.81
C ALA A 62 -17.49 24.30 -7.49
N LEU A 63 -16.49 23.61 -6.93
CA LEU A 63 -16.06 22.30 -7.42
C LEU A 63 -17.22 21.31 -7.40
N GLN A 64 -17.88 21.10 -6.27
CA GLN A 64 -18.99 20.15 -6.12
C GLN A 64 -20.11 20.44 -7.14
N LYS A 65 -20.52 21.70 -7.31
CA LYS A 65 -21.54 22.12 -8.29
C LYS A 65 -21.12 21.81 -9.72
N SER A 66 -19.83 21.98 -10.07
CA SER A 66 -19.29 21.71 -11.40
C SER A 66 -19.42 20.24 -11.81
N LEU A 67 -19.35 19.32 -10.84
CA LEU A 67 -19.37 17.88 -11.06
C LEU A 67 -20.77 17.36 -11.47
N ARG A 68 -21.83 18.15 -11.25
CA ARG A 68 -23.21 17.77 -11.59
C ARG A 68 -23.53 16.36 -11.12
N LEU A 69 -23.39 16.14 -9.82
CA LEU A 69 -23.70 14.85 -9.20
C LEU A 69 -25.18 14.48 -9.44
N ASP A 70 -25.48 13.20 -9.40
CA ASP A 70 -26.84 12.71 -9.51
C ASP A 70 -27.67 13.24 -8.33
N LYS A 71 -28.97 13.54 -8.55
CA LYS A 71 -29.83 14.14 -7.52
C LYS A 71 -29.95 13.30 -6.24
N SER A 72 -29.67 12.01 -6.31
CA SER A 72 -29.65 11.08 -5.19
C SER A 72 -28.31 11.03 -4.44
N ALA A 73 -27.27 11.68 -4.97
CA ALA A 73 -25.97 11.73 -4.30
C ALA A 73 -25.98 12.88 -3.29
N GLU A 74 -26.03 12.54 -2.03
CA GLU A 74 -26.00 13.49 -0.91
C GLU A 74 -24.58 14.06 -0.72
N GLU A 75 -23.54 13.31 -1.13
CA GLU A 75 -22.14 13.63 -0.93
C GLU A 75 -21.32 13.42 -2.21
N LEU A 76 -20.23 14.19 -2.33
CA LEU A 76 -19.18 13.94 -3.29
C LEU A 76 -18.29 12.80 -2.77
N LYS A 77 -18.48 11.58 -3.27
CA LYS A 77 -17.63 10.42 -2.97
C LYS A 77 -17.12 9.77 -4.25
N PHE A 78 -15.98 9.08 -4.18
CA PHE A 78 -15.44 8.35 -5.34
C PHE A 78 -16.51 7.45 -5.99
N LYS A 79 -17.25 6.70 -5.18
CA LYS A 79 -18.35 5.85 -5.69
C LYS A 79 -19.48 6.62 -6.35
N SER A 80 -19.70 7.90 -6.01
CA SER A 80 -20.73 8.75 -6.63
C SER A 80 -20.27 9.36 -7.96
N ILE A 81 -18.96 9.46 -8.20
CA ILE A 81 -18.39 9.95 -9.46
C ILE A 81 -17.93 8.81 -10.37
N VAL A 82 -17.51 7.65 -9.81
CA VAL A 82 -17.04 6.49 -10.56
C VAL A 82 -17.82 5.24 -10.13
N ALA A 83 -18.85 4.89 -10.88
CA ALA A 83 -19.65 3.69 -10.65
C ALA A 83 -18.95 2.47 -11.26
N LEU A 84 -17.95 1.92 -10.55
CA LEU A 84 -17.27 0.70 -10.97
C LEU A 84 -18.27 -0.47 -10.99
N LYS A 85 -18.22 -1.27 -12.05
CA LYS A 85 -19.11 -2.44 -12.19
C LYS A 85 -18.50 -3.64 -11.48
N ALA A 86 -19.36 -4.45 -10.87
CA ALA A 86 -18.94 -5.76 -10.36
C ALA A 86 -18.30 -6.58 -11.48
N GLY A 87 -17.21 -7.26 -11.16
CA GLY A 87 -16.46 -8.09 -12.13
C GLY A 87 -15.48 -7.32 -13.03
N PHE A 88 -15.31 -6.00 -12.88
CA PHE A 88 -14.22 -5.32 -13.54
C PHE A 88 -12.88 -5.89 -13.08
N THR A 89 -11.98 -6.12 -14.04
CA THR A 89 -10.55 -6.31 -13.74
C THR A 89 -9.95 -4.98 -13.27
N SER A 90 -8.82 -5.03 -12.57
CA SER A 90 -8.10 -3.80 -12.16
C SER A 90 -7.74 -2.90 -13.35
N TYR A 91 -7.36 -3.51 -14.49
CA TYR A 91 -7.16 -2.80 -15.77
C TYR A 91 -8.42 -2.05 -16.23
N GLN A 92 -9.57 -2.73 -16.23
CA GLN A 92 -10.84 -2.11 -16.64
C GLN A 92 -11.26 -1.01 -15.68
N ALA A 93 -11.07 -1.22 -14.37
CA ALA A 93 -11.37 -0.24 -13.34
C ALA A 93 -10.53 1.03 -13.51
N LEU A 94 -9.22 0.90 -13.76
CA LEU A 94 -8.34 2.04 -13.97
C LEU A 94 -8.70 2.79 -15.26
N LYS A 95 -8.90 2.10 -16.38
CA LYS A 95 -9.33 2.74 -17.62
C LYS A 95 -10.67 3.48 -17.47
N PHE A 96 -11.64 2.84 -16.82
CA PHE A 96 -12.95 3.45 -16.59
C PHE A 96 -12.83 4.70 -15.70
N THR A 97 -11.96 4.67 -14.69
CA THR A 97 -11.68 5.82 -13.82
C THR A 97 -11.03 6.96 -14.59
N LEU A 98 -9.98 6.67 -15.38
CA LEU A 98 -9.32 7.68 -16.22
C LEU A 98 -10.20 8.23 -17.33
N GLY A 99 -11.12 7.45 -17.87
CA GLY A 99 -12.11 7.87 -18.85
C GLY A 99 -13.27 8.70 -18.28
N ASN A 100 -13.33 8.89 -16.97
CA ASN A 100 -14.44 9.55 -16.30
C ASN A 100 -14.26 11.08 -16.28
N ARG A 101 -15.25 11.83 -16.81
CA ARG A 101 -15.21 13.30 -16.86
C ARG A 101 -15.21 13.95 -15.48
N ARG A 102 -15.93 13.38 -14.50
CA ARG A 102 -15.98 13.92 -13.13
C ARG A 102 -14.61 13.78 -12.46
N VAL A 103 -13.92 12.63 -12.63
CA VAL A 103 -12.53 12.45 -12.18
C VAL A 103 -11.60 13.48 -12.81
N GLN A 104 -11.70 13.67 -14.14
CA GLN A 104 -10.93 14.71 -14.83
C GLN A 104 -11.19 16.10 -14.25
N SER A 105 -12.44 16.44 -13.93
CA SER A 105 -12.79 17.74 -13.36
C SER A 105 -12.20 17.91 -11.95
N VAL A 106 -12.26 16.89 -11.08
CA VAL A 106 -11.63 16.94 -9.75
C VAL A 106 -10.13 17.17 -9.88
N LEU A 107 -9.44 16.34 -10.69
CA LEU A 107 -7.99 16.47 -10.87
C LEU A 107 -7.60 17.82 -11.51
N SER A 108 -8.39 18.32 -12.46
CA SER A 108 -8.14 19.62 -13.07
C SER A 108 -8.27 20.75 -12.06
N TRP A 109 -9.31 20.72 -11.24
CA TRP A 109 -9.52 21.73 -10.20
C TRP A 109 -8.38 21.75 -9.18
N LEU A 110 -7.93 20.58 -8.74
CA LEU A 110 -6.77 20.48 -7.83
C LEU A 110 -5.50 21.07 -8.45
N VAL A 111 -5.21 20.75 -9.71
CA VAL A 111 -4.05 21.33 -10.44
C VAL A 111 -4.19 22.85 -10.60
N GLU A 112 -5.36 23.35 -11.00
CA GLU A 112 -5.63 24.77 -11.24
C GLU A 112 -5.50 25.63 -9.98
N HIS A 113 -5.71 25.04 -8.80
CA HIS A 113 -5.60 25.72 -7.51
C HIS A 113 -4.32 25.38 -6.74
N ASP A 114 -3.36 24.70 -7.39
CA ASP A 114 -2.07 24.31 -6.80
C ASP A 114 -2.23 23.52 -5.49
N VAL A 115 -3.29 22.71 -5.39
CA VAL A 115 -3.56 21.89 -4.21
C VAL A 115 -2.68 20.65 -4.25
N SER A 116 -1.89 20.43 -3.21
CA SER A 116 -1.11 19.21 -3.05
C SER A 116 -1.98 18.04 -2.61
N ILE A 117 -1.64 16.84 -3.06
CA ILE A 117 -2.25 15.59 -2.58
C ILE A 117 -1.25 14.84 -1.70
N HIS A 118 -1.77 14.07 -0.76
CA HIS A 118 -0.96 13.17 0.03
C HIS A 118 -1.53 11.75 -0.03
N VAL A 119 -0.63 10.76 0.02
CA VAL A 119 -1.00 9.35 -0.06
C VAL A 119 -0.14 8.54 0.90
N PHE A 120 -0.79 7.80 1.78
CA PHE A 120 -0.20 6.68 2.48
C PHE A 120 -0.87 5.40 1.97
N SER A 121 -0.06 4.39 1.63
CA SER A 121 -0.61 3.11 1.22
C SER A 121 0.26 1.94 1.65
N ILE A 122 -0.39 0.82 1.94
CA ILE A 122 0.28 -0.45 2.17
C ILE A 122 -0.40 -1.57 1.40
N ASN A 123 0.40 -2.51 0.90
CA ASN A 123 -0.09 -3.82 0.54
C ASN A 123 -0.14 -4.67 1.81
N THR A 124 -1.35 -4.94 2.34
CA THR A 124 -1.51 -5.61 3.64
C THR A 124 -1.03 -7.06 3.64
N ALA A 125 -1.13 -7.76 2.52
CA ALA A 125 -0.62 -9.12 2.39
C ALA A 125 0.92 -9.16 2.37
N PHE A 126 1.54 -8.20 1.67
CA PHE A 126 2.99 -8.02 1.69
C PHE A 126 3.46 -7.61 3.09
N TRP A 127 2.88 -6.55 3.65
CA TRP A 127 3.21 -6.03 4.98
C TRP A 127 3.19 -7.13 6.04
N SER A 128 2.12 -7.92 6.08
CA SER A 128 1.93 -8.96 7.09
C SER A 128 2.87 -10.18 6.94
N SER A 129 3.64 -10.26 5.87
CA SER A 129 4.62 -11.34 5.62
C SER A 129 6.07 -10.89 5.80
N LEU A 130 6.34 -9.58 5.98
CA LEU A 130 7.69 -9.04 6.07
C LEU A 130 8.48 -9.61 7.23
N ASP A 131 7.82 -9.77 8.37
CA ASP A 131 8.43 -10.24 9.62
C ASP A 131 9.01 -11.66 9.50
N ILE A 132 8.48 -12.50 8.60
CA ILE A 132 9.07 -13.82 8.32
C ILE A 132 10.52 -13.68 7.84
N VAL A 133 10.77 -12.75 6.92
CA VAL A 133 12.14 -12.51 6.41
C VAL A 133 12.99 -11.79 7.46
N GLU A 134 12.39 -10.83 8.17
CA GLU A 134 13.09 -10.04 9.18
C GLU A 134 13.55 -10.89 10.37
N ASP A 135 12.71 -11.79 10.89
CA ASP A 135 13.10 -12.75 11.93
C ASP A 135 14.24 -13.65 11.45
N LEU A 136 14.19 -14.13 10.20
CA LEU A 136 15.28 -14.94 9.64
C LEU A 136 16.59 -14.16 9.48
N LEU A 137 16.52 -12.85 9.22
CA LEU A 137 17.70 -11.98 9.17
C LEU A 137 18.24 -11.67 10.56
N CYS A 138 17.37 -11.48 11.56
CA CYS A 138 17.80 -11.26 12.96
C CYS A 138 18.50 -12.48 13.54
N PHE A 139 18.12 -13.69 13.09
CA PHE A 139 18.69 -14.93 13.59
C PHE A 139 20.17 -15.12 13.20
N ASP A 140 20.51 -14.96 11.93
CA ASP A 140 21.91 -15.00 11.45
C ASP A 140 22.00 -14.46 10.03
N ALA A 141 22.35 -13.19 9.89
CA ALA A 141 22.49 -12.55 8.60
C ALA A 141 23.89 -12.01 8.37
N SER A 142 24.45 -12.32 7.20
CA SER A 142 25.60 -11.59 6.69
C SER A 142 25.20 -10.14 6.35
N MET A 143 26.20 -9.25 6.26
CA MET A 143 25.96 -7.88 5.81
C MET A 143 25.31 -7.85 4.41
N GLU A 144 25.70 -8.74 3.50
CA GLU A 144 25.13 -8.84 2.16
C GLU A 144 23.65 -9.21 2.19
N GLU A 145 23.27 -10.19 3.03
CA GLU A 145 21.87 -10.60 3.20
C GLU A 145 21.02 -9.47 3.80
N THR A 146 21.56 -8.75 4.78
CA THR A 146 20.89 -7.58 5.38
C THR A 146 20.67 -6.48 4.34
N LEU A 147 21.64 -6.19 3.49
CA LEU A 147 21.50 -5.23 2.39
C LEU A 147 20.50 -5.71 1.33
N SER A 148 20.34 -7.02 1.18
CA SER A 148 19.44 -7.66 0.23
C SER A 148 18.06 -7.98 0.81
N GLN A 149 17.70 -7.49 1.99
CA GLN A 149 16.44 -7.82 2.67
C GLN A 149 15.21 -7.59 1.79
N HIS A 150 15.18 -6.47 1.06
CA HIS A 150 14.06 -6.14 0.18
C HIS A 150 13.89 -7.15 -0.96
N TYR A 151 14.99 -7.70 -1.46
CA TYR A 151 14.96 -8.76 -2.45
C TYR A 151 14.34 -10.06 -1.90
N TYR A 152 14.71 -10.50 -0.69
CA TYR A 152 14.11 -11.71 -0.09
C TYR A 152 12.63 -11.51 0.25
N LYS A 153 12.24 -10.32 0.67
CA LYS A 153 10.83 -9.95 0.90
C LYS A 153 10.02 -10.01 -0.41
N ASP A 154 10.59 -9.53 -1.52
CA ASP A 154 9.99 -9.62 -2.86
C ASP A 154 9.85 -11.08 -3.30
N CYS A 155 10.89 -11.90 -3.13
CA CYS A 155 10.85 -13.33 -3.46
C CYS A 155 9.77 -14.08 -2.66
N LEU A 156 9.64 -13.80 -1.36
CA LEU A 156 8.59 -14.39 -0.53
C LEU A 156 7.20 -13.97 -1.03
N TYR A 157 7.02 -12.71 -1.39
CA TYR A 157 5.72 -12.26 -1.90
C TYR A 157 5.38 -12.86 -3.26
N LYS A 158 6.37 -13.05 -4.13
CA LYS A 158 6.20 -13.79 -5.40
C LYS A 158 5.79 -15.25 -5.16
N LEU A 159 6.36 -15.91 -4.13
CA LEU A 159 5.94 -17.25 -3.70
C LEU A 159 4.48 -17.24 -3.22
N ILE A 160 4.07 -16.25 -2.44
CA ILE A 160 2.68 -16.07 -1.98
C ILE A 160 1.74 -15.91 -3.19
N LYS A 161 2.09 -15.08 -4.16
CA LYS A 161 1.28 -14.88 -5.37
C LYS A 161 1.19 -16.14 -6.24
N ASN A 162 2.23 -16.96 -6.26
CA ASN A 162 2.27 -18.20 -7.04
C ASN A 162 1.28 -19.27 -6.52
N ASP A 163 1.16 -19.40 -5.20
CA ASP A 163 0.16 -20.29 -4.55
C ASP A 163 -0.33 -19.67 -3.22
N LYS A 164 -1.24 -18.69 -3.34
CA LYS A 164 -1.83 -17.99 -2.21
C LYS A 164 -2.55 -18.94 -1.25
N VAL A 165 -3.31 -19.90 -1.79
CA VAL A 165 -4.12 -20.83 -0.97
C VAL A 165 -3.21 -21.74 -0.16
N GLY A 166 -2.21 -22.35 -0.81
CA GLY A 166 -1.23 -23.22 -0.14
C GLY A 166 -0.45 -22.47 0.93
N PHE A 167 0.01 -21.25 0.65
CA PHE A 167 0.71 -20.42 1.61
C PHE A 167 -0.15 -20.07 2.84
N ILE A 168 -1.40 -19.63 2.64
CA ILE A 168 -2.32 -19.31 3.75
C ILE A 168 -2.61 -20.56 4.60
N ASN A 169 -2.77 -21.73 3.99
CA ASN A 169 -2.97 -22.97 4.72
C ASN A 169 -1.74 -23.33 5.57
N LEU A 170 -0.53 -23.14 5.04
CA LEU A 170 0.71 -23.31 5.79
C LEU A 170 0.76 -22.35 7.00
N LEU A 171 0.46 -21.07 6.82
CA LEU A 171 0.40 -20.13 7.94
C LEU A 171 -0.61 -20.53 9.01
N ASN A 172 -1.81 -21.00 8.59
CA ASN A 172 -2.84 -21.48 9.51
C ASN A 172 -2.42 -22.72 10.31
N GLU A 173 -1.70 -23.65 9.68
CA GLU A 173 -1.21 -24.90 10.28
C GLU A 173 -0.29 -24.60 11.47
N PHE A 174 0.60 -23.61 11.32
CA PHE A 174 1.58 -23.25 12.34
C PHE A 174 1.09 -22.17 13.31
N GLY A 175 -0.11 -21.61 13.12
CA GLY A 175 -0.68 -20.60 14.01
C GLY A 175 -0.08 -19.21 13.81
N TYR A 176 0.47 -18.91 12.61
CA TYR A 176 1.00 -17.59 12.30
C TYR A 176 -0.05 -16.48 12.53
N PRO A 177 0.33 -15.30 13.05
CA PRO A 177 1.68 -14.82 13.32
C PRO A 177 2.31 -15.32 14.63
N LYS A 178 1.54 -15.95 15.52
CA LYS A 178 2.02 -16.42 16.81
C LYS A 178 2.63 -17.82 16.71
N ILE A 179 3.86 -17.89 16.19
CA ILE A 179 4.59 -19.16 16.09
C ILE A 179 5.34 -19.42 17.40
N GLU A 180 4.91 -20.44 18.16
CA GLU A 180 5.59 -20.86 19.36
C GLU A 180 7.01 -21.39 19.04
N LYS A 181 7.99 -21.15 19.91
CA LYS A 181 9.38 -21.57 19.73
C LYS A 181 9.56 -23.05 19.28
N PRO A 182 8.86 -24.05 19.87
CA PRO A 182 8.98 -25.43 19.41
C PRO A 182 8.52 -25.66 17.97
N LYS A 183 7.70 -24.74 17.42
CA LYS A 183 7.19 -24.79 16.05
C LYS A 183 8.04 -24.01 15.05
N ALA A 184 9.01 -23.20 15.49
CA ALA A 184 9.79 -22.32 14.64
C ALA A 184 10.56 -23.09 13.55
N VAL A 185 11.31 -24.11 13.93
CA VAL A 185 12.06 -24.97 12.99
C VAL A 185 11.12 -25.79 12.08
N PRO A 186 10.08 -26.47 12.61
CA PRO A 186 9.06 -27.11 11.76
C PRO A 186 8.41 -26.16 10.76
N PHE A 187 8.08 -24.92 11.18
CA PHE A 187 7.51 -23.91 10.29
C PHE A 187 8.48 -23.53 9.16
N LEU A 188 9.73 -23.18 9.50
CA LEU A 188 10.73 -22.82 8.49
C LEU A 188 10.98 -23.99 7.52
N LYS A 189 11.01 -25.21 8.02
CA LYS A 189 11.15 -26.41 7.17
C LYS A 189 9.97 -26.56 6.22
N ALA A 190 8.74 -26.42 6.72
CA ALA A 190 7.53 -26.48 5.89
C ALA A 190 7.49 -25.36 4.84
N LEU A 191 7.91 -24.14 5.20
CA LEU A 191 8.01 -23.01 4.29
C LEU A 191 9.08 -23.25 3.20
N HIS A 192 10.24 -23.81 3.60
CA HIS A 192 11.29 -24.18 2.66
C HIS A 192 10.82 -25.28 1.69
N ASP A 193 10.12 -26.32 2.19
CA ASP A 193 9.57 -27.38 1.38
C ASP A 193 8.49 -26.85 0.42
N PHE A 194 7.63 -25.96 0.88
CA PHE A 194 6.62 -25.28 0.05
C PHE A 194 7.27 -24.48 -1.09
N ASN A 195 8.34 -23.73 -0.78
CA ASN A 195 9.11 -23.00 -1.77
C ASN A 195 9.80 -23.94 -2.78
N ARG A 196 10.42 -25.03 -2.29
CA ARG A 196 11.06 -26.06 -3.14
C ARG A 196 10.05 -26.69 -4.10
N ASP A 197 8.85 -27.03 -3.62
CA ASP A 197 7.81 -27.65 -4.46
C ASP A 197 7.27 -26.68 -5.53
N ALA A 198 7.23 -25.38 -5.23
CA ALA A 198 6.94 -24.35 -6.23
C ALA A 198 8.08 -24.23 -7.25
N TRP A 199 9.33 -24.20 -6.79
CA TRP A 199 10.52 -24.11 -7.65
C TRP A 199 10.64 -25.29 -8.59
N VAL A 200 10.46 -26.53 -8.09
CA VAL A 200 10.54 -27.76 -8.91
C VAL A 200 9.57 -27.76 -10.08
N LYS A 201 8.40 -27.14 -9.94
CA LYS A 201 7.41 -27.02 -11.03
C LYS A 201 7.83 -26.02 -12.11
N LEU A 202 8.75 -25.12 -11.82
CA LEU A 202 9.18 -24.03 -12.68
C LEU A 202 10.55 -24.25 -13.31
N VAL A 203 11.34 -25.19 -12.75
CA VAL A 203 12.69 -25.44 -13.26
C VAL A 203 12.62 -26.11 -14.64
N PRO A 204 13.28 -25.55 -15.69
CA PRO A 204 13.31 -26.14 -17.00
C PRO A 204 14.20 -27.40 -17.02
N GLU A 205 14.04 -28.23 -18.04
CA GLU A 205 14.86 -29.44 -18.22
C GLU A 205 16.36 -29.13 -18.38
N ASP A 206 16.72 -28.05 -19.09
CA ASP A 206 18.08 -27.52 -19.10
C ASP A 206 18.17 -26.29 -18.19
N LEU A 207 19.01 -26.38 -17.15
CA LEU A 207 19.24 -25.28 -16.20
C LEU A 207 19.83 -24.02 -16.86
N LYS A 208 20.40 -24.14 -18.06
CA LYS A 208 20.87 -22.97 -18.83
C LYS A 208 19.72 -22.09 -19.32
N ASP A 209 18.51 -22.62 -19.41
CA ASP A 209 17.32 -21.91 -19.84
C ASP A 209 16.64 -21.17 -18.67
N VAL A 210 17.18 -21.26 -17.45
CA VAL A 210 16.67 -20.48 -16.31
C VAL A 210 16.95 -19.01 -16.55
N ASP A 211 15.86 -18.22 -16.62
CA ASP A 211 15.97 -16.76 -16.58
C ASP A 211 16.53 -16.33 -15.21
N PRO A 212 17.71 -15.70 -15.15
CA PRO A 212 18.31 -15.28 -13.88
C PRO A 212 17.52 -14.21 -13.13
N ASN A 213 16.59 -13.55 -13.81
CA ASN A 213 15.69 -12.53 -13.24
C ASN A 213 14.23 -13.02 -13.14
N GLY A 214 13.99 -14.30 -13.47
CA GLY A 214 12.67 -14.90 -13.44
C GLY A 214 12.31 -15.52 -12.08
N LEU A 215 11.04 -15.86 -11.91
CA LEU A 215 10.50 -16.45 -10.69
C LEU A 215 11.26 -17.72 -10.25
N CYS A 216 11.68 -18.56 -11.19
CA CYS A 216 12.45 -19.77 -10.87
C CYS A 216 13.77 -19.44 -10.12
N ALA A 217 14.51 -18.43 -10.58
CA ALA A 217 15.74 -17.99 -9.93
C ALA A 217 15.48 -17.35 -8.57
N ASP A 218 14.41 -16.59 -8.45
CA ASP A 218 14.01 -15.96 -7.19
C ASP A 218 13.66 -17.00 -6.13
N LEU A 219 12.88 -18.03 -6.48
CA LEU A 219 12.51 -19.10 -5.54
C LEU A 219 13.74 -19.96 -5.17
N MET A 220 14.68 -20.17 -6.08
CA MET A 220 15.94 -20.84 -5.76
C MET A 220 16.74 -20.06 -4.70
N ARG A 221 16.89 -18.74 -4.87
CA ARG A 221 17.65 -17.90 -3.93
C ARG A 221 16.94 -17.80 -2.57
N LEU A 222 15.62 -17.69 -2.55
CA LEU A 222 14.83 -17.74 -1.33
C LEU A 222 15.00 -19.10 -0.61
N GLY A 223 14.99 -20.20 -1.36
CA GLY A 223 15.23 -21.54 -0.80
C GLY A 223 16.61 -21.67 -0.17
N LEU A 224 17.66 -21.19 -0.83
CA LEU A 224 19.02 -21.18 -0.27
C LEU A 224 19.13 -20.28 0.99
N PHE A 225 18.44 -19.14 1.00
CA PHE A 225 18.38 -18.27 2.16
C PHE A 225 17.75 -18.96 3.37
N MET A 226 16.63 -19.67 3.21
CA MET A 226 15.96 -20.43 4.27
C MET A 226 16.78 -21.68 4.67
N TYR A 227 17.34 -22.40 3.71
CA TYR A 227 18.16 -23.60 3.95
C TYR A 227 19.36 -23.29 4.84
N LYS A 228 20.05 -22.18 4.60
CA LYS A 228 21.17 -21.73 5.44
C LYS A 228 20.77 -21.61 6.90
N ARG A 229 19.56 -21.11 7.21
CA ARG A 229 19.06 -20.97 8.59
C ARG A 229 18.72 -22.32 9.21
N LEU A 230 18.25 -23.27 8.43
CA LEU A 230 17.99 -24.65 8.89
C LEU A 230 19.27 -25.43 9.22
N GLU A 231 20.39 -25.16 8.54
CA GLU A 231 21.70 -25.78 8.80
C GLU A 231 22.46 -25.14 9.97
N LEU A 232 22.18 -23.88 10.26
CA LEU A 232 22.76 -23.18 11.42
C LEU A 232 21.90 -23.46 12.65
N ASN A 233 22.44 -23.29 13.85
CA ASN A 233 21.83 -23.46 15.18
C ASN A 233 20.29 -23.36 15.21
N ALA A 234 19.62 -24.29 14.54
CA ALA A 234 18.17 -24.28 14.35
C ALA A 234 17.39 -24.21 15.68
N ASP A 235 17.94 -24.76 16.75
CA ASP A 235 17.34 -24.76 18.11
C ASP A 235 17.23 -23.34 18.70
N GLU A 236 17.93 -22.35 18.15
CA GLU A 236 17.88 -20.94 18.58
C GLU A 236 16.88 -20.09 17.76
N LEU A 237 16.32 -20.66 16.70
CA LEU A 237 15.38 -19.95 15.84
C LEU A 237 14.09 -19.62 16.59
N GLU A 238 13.71 -18.37 16.55
CA GLU A 238 12.44 -17.84 17.07
C GLU A 238 11.83 -16.84 16.08
N PHE A 239 10.49 -16.80 16.02
CA PHE A 239 9.73 -15.76 15.31
C PHE A 239 9.14 -14.84 16.37
N THR A 240 9.73 -13.66 16.55
CA THR A 240 9.45 -12.77 17.68
C THR A 240 8.82 -11.44 17.30
N LEU A 241 9.00 -10.99 16.06
CA LEU A 241 8.56 -9.65 15.62
C LEU A 241 7.04 -9.48 15.61
N VAL A 242 6.30 -10.57 15.42
CA VAL A 242 4.81 -10.57 15.39
C VAL A 242 4.17 -11.34 16.55
N TYR A 243 4.95 -11.62 17.59
CA TYR A 243 4.50 -12.49 18.69
C TYR A 243 3.30 -11.92 19.48
N ASP A 244 3.15 -10.60 19.53
CA ASP A 244 2.09 -9.93 20.29
C ASP A 244 0.72 -9.93 19.60
N ASN A 245 0.63 -10.39 18.36
CA ASN A 245 -0.62 -10.52 17.65
C ASN A 245 -1.42 -11.76 18.11
N ASP A 246 -2.74 -11.64 18.05
CA ASP A 246 -3.61 -12.80 18.24
C ASP A 246 -3.42 -13.84 17.13
N GLU A 247 -3.68 -15.11 17.42
CA GLU A 247 -3.65 -16.16 16.40
C GLU A 247 -4.46 -15.78 15.18
N LYS A 248 -3.89 -15.96 13.99
CA LYS A 248 -4.50 -15.65 12.69
C LYS A 248 -4.79 -14.16 12.44
N CYS A 249 -4.51 -13.28 13.38
CA CYS A 249 -4.66 -11.84 13.23
C CYS A 249 -3.35 -11.26 12.69
N LEU A 250 -3.33 -10.88 11.42
CA LEU A 250 -2.14 -10.34 10.74
C LEU A 250 -1.97 -8.84 11.01
N ILE A 251 -3.08 -8.09 10.99
CA ILE A 251 -3.13 -6.68 11.36
C ILE A 251 -4.38 -6.51 12.21
N GLY A 252 -4.21 -6.25 13.51
CA GLY A 252 -5.30 -6.15 14.48
C GLY A 252 -6.11 -4.86 14.35
N ASP A 253 -5.43 -3.78 14.00
CA ASP A 253 -6.04 -2.49 13.69
C ASP A 253 -5.11 -1.65 12.80
N PHE A 254 -5.67 -0.60 12.22
CA PHE A 254 -4.96 0.27 11.29
C PHE A 254 -4.53 1.60 11.92
N SER A 255 -4.73 1.80 13.23
CA SER A 255 -4.45 3.05 13.95
C SER A 255 -2.99 3.49 13.80
N ASN A 256 -2.05 2.55 13.81
CA ASN A 256 -0.62 2.83 13.65
C ASN A 256 -0.29 3.55 12.32
N PHE A 257 -1.07 3.33 11.27
CA PHE A 257 -0.86 4.01 9.99
C PHE A 257 -1.32 5.48 10.05
N TYR A 258 -2.40 5.74 10.76
CA TYR A 258 -2.85 7.11 11.06
C TYR A 258 -1.84 7.83 11.96
N VAL A 259 -1.39 7.18 13.04
CA VAL A 259 -0.34 7.70 13.94
C VAL A 259 0.93 8.03 13.15
N ASN A 260 1.34 7.16 12.23
CA ASN A 260 2.48 7.42 11.36
C ASN A 260 2.30 8.71 10.55
N ARG A 261 1.13 8.92 9.93
CA ARG A 261 0.86 10.10 9.12
C ARG A 261 0.82 11.38 9.96
N ILE A 262 0.11 11.35 11.09
CA ILE A 262 0.04 12.49 12.02
C ILE A 262 1.45 12.83 12.54
N SER A 263 2.23 11.83 12.93
CA SER A 263 3.59 12.04 13.43
C SER A 263 4.58 12.50 12.35
N THR A 264 4.31 12.22 11.07
CA THR A 264 5.15 12.67 9.95
C THR A 264 5.05 14.21 9.76
N PHE A 265 3.89 14.80 10.06
CA PHE A 265 3.65 16.24 9.91
C PHE A 265 3.25 16.89 11.25
N PRO A 266 4.18 16.93 12.23
CA PRO A 266 3.84 17.28 13.61
C PRO A 266 3.38 18.73 13.82
N ALA A 267 3.70 19.63 12.89
CA ALA A 267 3.29 21.04 12.94
C ALA A 267 1.97 21.33 12.21
N SER A 268 1.39 20.31 11.57
CA SER A 268 0.20 20.44 10.72
C SER A 268 -1.09 20.16 11.49
N GLU A 269 -2.20 20.67 10.97
CA GLU A 269 -3.56 20.32 11.39
C GLU A 269 -4.04 19.11 10.56
N HIS A 270 -4.54 18.07 11.22
CA HIS A 270 -5.00 16.83 10.59
C HIS A 270 -6.51 16.67 10.76
N ILE A 271 -7.25 16.65 9.67
CA ILE A 271 -8.70 16.45 9.64
C ILE A 271 -9.01 15.13 8.96
N LEU A 272 -9.54 14.19 9.72
CA LEU A 272 -9.81 12.82 9.27
C LEU A 272 -11.33 12.59 9.16
N ASP A 273 -11.77 11.74 8.22
CA ASP A 273 -13.17 11.28 8.20
C ASP A 273 -13.49 10.51 9.49
N GLU A 274 -14.73 10.66 9.98
CA GLU A 274 -15.17 10.06 11.25
C GLU A 274 -15.12 8.54 11.17
N GLU A 275 -14.24 7.93 11.96
CA GLU A 275 -14.15 6.49 12.17
C GLU A 275 -14.16 6.20 13.68
N ASP A 276 -15.33 5.85 14.20
CA ASP A 276 -15.61 5.68 15.65
C ASP A 276 -14.62 4.77 16.37
N LYS A 277 -14.02 3.80 15.65
CA LYS A 277 -13.11 2.81 16.25
C LYS A 277 -11.66 3.25 16.24
N VAL A 278 -11.27 4.10 15.30
CA VAL A 278 -9.87 4.49 15.08
C VAL A 278 -9.45 5.59 16.04
N LYS A 279 -10.28 6.62 16.25
CA LYS A 279 -9.96 7.74 17.12
C LYS A 279 -9.53 7.33 18.54
N PRO A 280 -10.28 6.47 19.27
CA PRO A 280 -9.89 6.05 20.61
C PRO A 280 -8.55 5.28 20.65
N LEU A 281 -8.22 4.55 19.59
CA LEU A 281 -6.95 3.83 19.47
C LEU A 281 -5.79 4.80 19.29
N ILE A 282 -5.93 5.80 18.41
CA ILE A 282 -4.93 6.85 18.21
C ILE A 282 -4.70 7.62 19.51
N ASP A 283 -5.78 8.05 20.19
CA ASP A 283 -5.71 8.73 21.48
C ASP A 283 -4.91 7.90 22.50
N SER A 284 -5.16 6.58 22.54
CA SER A 284 -4.45 5.65 23.42
C SER A 284 -2.96 5.53 23.08
N VAL A 285 -2.63 5.44 21.79
CA VAL A 285 -1.21 5.36 21.34
C VAL A 285 -0.47 6.64 21.71
N PHE A 286 -1.01 7.83 21.43
CA PHE A 286 -0.38 9.09 21.80
C PHE A 286 -0.27 9.29 23.31
N ALA A 287 -1.26 8.83 24.07
CA ALA A 287 -1.19 8.84 25.54
C ALA A 287 -0.04 7.95 26.05
N ALA A 288 0.09 6.74 25.52
CA ALA A 288 1.18 5.83 25.87
C ALA A 288 2.57 6.40 25.51
N MET A 289 2.64 7.18 24.44
CA MET A 289 3.88 7.90 24.03
C MET A 289 4.15 9.18 24.85
N GLY A 290 3.25 9.59 25.72
CA GLY A 290 3.32 10.87 26.45
C GLY A 290 3.15 12.10 25.54
N LYS A 291 2.39 11.96 24.45
CA LYS A 291 2.24 12.97 23.39
C LYS A 291 0.77 13.38 23.13
N SER A 292 -0.12 13.21 24.11
CA SER A 292 -1.56 13.49 23.95
C SER A 292 -1.88 14.89 23.42
N ASP A 293 -1.08 15.91 23.81
CA ASP A 293 -1.31 17.32 23.44
C ASP A 293 -0.26 17.82 22.42
N THR A 294 0.45 16.90 21.76
CA THR A 294 1.54 17.28 20.84
C THR A 294 1.05 17.52 19.42
N TYR A 295 0.01 16.82 19.01
CA TYR A 295 -0.47 16.82 17.64
C TYR A 295 -1.87 17.42 17.55
N ASP A 296 -2.10 18.19 16.50
CA ASP A 296 -3.39 18.81 16.19
C ASP A 296 -4.14 17.92 15.19
N TYR A 297 -5.10 17.12 15.68
CA TYR A 297 -5.92 16.23 14.85
C TYR A 297 -7.35 16.15 15.34
N ASP A 298 -8.29 16.07 14.40
CA ASP A 298 -9.71 15.90 14.66
C ASP A 298 -10.37 14.95 13.66
N PHE A 299 -11.48 14.36 14.08
CA PHE A 299 -12.32 13.49 13.27
C PHE A 299 -13.67 14.18 13.06
N ILE A 300 -14.02 14.41 11.80
CA ILE A 300 -15.28 15.06 11.43
C ILE A 300 -16.03 14.25 10.38
N LYS A 301 -17.35 14.40 10.37
CA LYS A 301 -18.19 13.71 9.38
C LYS A 301 -17.93 14.25 7.99
N SER A 302 -17.81 13.37 7.00
CA SER A 302 -17.62 13.76 5.60
C SER A 302 -18.75 14.67 5.09
N ASN A 303 -19.99 14.50 5.58
CA ASN A 303 -21.13 15.37 5.23
C ASN A 303 -20.90 16.85 5.59
N ASP A 304 -20.10 17.11 6.62
CA ASP A 304 -19.85 18.45 7.13
C ASP A 304 -18.58 19.08 6.52
N SER A 305 -17.85 18.31 5.66
CA SER A 305 -16.57 18.77 5.09
C SER A 305 -16.39 18.38 3.63
N LEU A 306 -16.52 19.35 2.73
CA LEU A 306 -16.23 19.14 1.30
C LEU A 306 -14.76 18.77 1.03
N PRO A 307 -13.75 19.32 1.73
CA PRO A 307 -12.37 18.85 1.60
C PRO A 307 -12.18 17.35 1.91
N ILE A 308 -12.86 16.79 2.92
CA ILE A 308 -12.84 15.33 3.19
C ILE A 308 -13.51 14.57 2.03
N GLN A 309 -14.61 15.05 1.49
CA GLN A 309 -15.25 14.43 0.32
C GLN A 309 -14.32 14.42 -0.91
N VAL A 310 -13.47 15.44 -1.08
CA VAL A 310 -12.43 15.45 -2.11
C VAL A 310 -11.30 14.46 -1.76
N ALA A 311 -10.96 14.32 -0.48
CA ALA A 311 -9.99 13.33 -0.01
C ALA A 311 -10.46 11.90 -0.36
N ASP A 312 -11.75 11.55 -0.17
CA ASP A 312 -12.32 10.26 -0.62
C ASP A 312 -12.12 10.02 -2.13
N CYS A 313 -12.28 11.05 -2.94
CA CYS A 313 -12.03 10.94 -4.37
C CYS A 313 -10.56 10.63 -4.66
N VAL A 314 -9.62 11.27 -3.98
CA VAL A 314 -8.17 11.01 -4.11
C VAL A 314 -7.85 9.58 -3.64
N ALA A 315 -8.32 9.18 -2.47
CA ALA A 315 -8.11 7.83 -1.92
C ALA A 315 -8.66 6.75 -2.87
N GLY A 316 -9.84 6.95 -3.42
CA GLY A 316 -10.45 6.05 -4.39
C GLY A 316 -9.67 5.93 -5.71
N ILE A 317 -9.14 7.04 -6.24
CA ILE A 317 -8.30 7.04 -7.46
C ILE A 317 -7.01 6.24 -7.21
N PHE A 318 -6.32 6.50 -6.09
CA PHE A 318 -5.08 5.80 -5.77
C PHE A 318 -5.32 4.31 -5.46
N ARG A 319 -6.42 3.96 -4.79
CA ARG A 319 -6.79 2.54 -4.61
C ARG A 319 -6.90 1.81 -5.95
N VAL A 320 -7.57 2.41 -6.93
CA VAL A 320 -7.73 1.78 -8.26
C VAL A 320 -6.39 1.69 -8.99
N LEU A 321 -5.56 2.72 -8.93
CA LEU A 321 -4.23 2.74 -9.51
C LEU A 321 -3.31 1.66 -8.91
N LEU A 322 -3.23 1.60 -7.59
CA LEU A 322 -2.36 0.67 -6.88
C LEU A 322 -2.85 -0.78 -7.03
N ALA A 323 -4.16 -1.01 -7.06
CA ALA A 323 -4.72 -2.33 -7.37
C ALA A 323 -4.37 -2.80 -8.80
N TYR A 324 -4.29 -1.88 -9.76
CA TYR A 324 -3.82 -2.20 -11.10
C TYR A 324 -2.34 -2.59 -11.10
N LEU A 325 -1.48 -1.86 -10.40
CA LEU A 325 -0.06 -2.19 -10.30
C LEU A 325 0.17 -3.56 -9.64
N GLU A 326 -0.57 -3.86 -8.58
CA GLU A 326 -0.53 -5.14 -7.89
C GLU A 326 -0.89 -6.33 -8.81
N ASP A 327 -1.90 -6.16 -9.65
CA ASP A 327 -2.42 -7.22 -10.53
C ASP A 327 -1.65 -7.37 -11.84
N SER A 328 -0.87 -6.36 -12.26
CA SER A 328 -0.25 -6.28 -13.59
C SER A 328 1.19 -6.75 -13.58
N SER A 329 1.68 -7.23 -14.73
CA SER A 329 3.11 -7.36 -14.99
C SER A 329 3.72 -6.01 -15.40
N LEU A 330 5.06 -5.90 -15.37
CA LEU A 330 5.77 -4.73 -15.89
C LEU A 330 5.46 -4.46 -17.37
N GLU A 331 5.33 -5.52 -18.15
CA GLU A 331 4.99 -5.39 -19.57
C GLU A 331 3.55 -4.91 -19.78
N ASP A 332 2.59 -5.38 -18.96
CA ASP A 332 1.21 -4.87 -18.99
C ASP A 332 1.17 -3.37 -18.71
N VAL A 333 1.98 -2.87 -17.78
CA VAL A 333 2.06 -1.42 -17.47
C VAL A 333 2.58 -0.63 -18.68
N LYS A 334 3.61 -1.13 -19.37
CA LYS A 334 4.12 -0.50 -20.61
C LYS A 334 3.08 -0.48 -21.72
N LEU A 335 2.31 -1.57 -21.85
CA LEU A 335 1.23 -1.67 -22.85
C LEU A 335 0.04 -0.78 -22.48
N PHE A 336 -0.26 -0.66 -21.20
CA PHE A 336 -1.34 0.19 -20.69
C PHE A 336 -1.20 1.64 -21.16
N LEU A 337 -0.02 2.24 -20.99
CA LEU A 337 0.24 3.62 -21.41
C LEU A 337 -0.04 3.83 -22.90
N LYS A 338 0.32 2.83 -23.75
CA LYS A 338 0.05 2.88 -25.20
C LYS A 338 -1.43 2.68 -25.53
N SER A 339 -2.22 2.09 -24.63
CA SER A 339 -3.64 1.78 -24.82
C SER A 339 -4.59 2.92 -24.48
N LEU A 340 -4.09 4.00 -23.85
CA LEU A 340 -4.90 5.10 -23.39
C LEU A 340 -5.47 5.91 -24.56
N ASN A 341 -6.78 6.12 -24.57
CA ASN A 341 -7.43 7.05 -25.51
C ASN A 341 -7.16 8.52 -25.12
N PRO A 342 -7.45 9.51 -25.98
CA PRO A 342 -7.15 10.93 -25.69
C PRO A 342 -7.75 11.47 -24.39
N MET A 343 -8.91 10.99 -23.98
CA MET A 343 -9.54 11.41 -22.72
C MET A 343 -8.81 10.82 -21.52
N GLU A 344 -8.51 9.53 -21.56
CA GLU A 344 -7.75 8.82 -20.54
C GLU A 344 -6.34 9.40 -20.39
N GLN A 345 -5.65 9.70 -21.51
CA GLN A 345 -4.35 10.36 -21.52
C GLN A 345 -4.40 11.73 -20.82
N LYS A 346 -5.42 12.53 -21.11
CA LYS A 346 -5.60 13.85 -20.50
C LYS A 346 -5.81 13.76 -18.98
N THR A 347 -6.64 12.80 -18.54
CA THR A 347 -6.88 12.57 -17.10
C THR A 347 -5.63 12.05 -16.41
N PHE A 348 -4.92 11.11 -17.04
CA PHE A 348 -3.66 10.58 -16.52
C PHE A 348 -2.58 11.66 -16.41
N ALA A 349 -2.46 12.54 -17.39
CA ALA A 349 -1.53 13.68 -17.34
C ALA A 349 -1.81 14.62 -16.17
N LYS A 350 -3.09 14.83 -15.81
CA LYS A 350 -3.46 15.61 -14.62
C LYS A 350 -3.08 14.94 -13.32
N LEU A 351 -3.35 13.63 -13.21
CA LEU A 351 -2.93 12.83 -12.04
C LEU A 351 -1.41 12.88 -11.88
N LYS A 352 -0.67 12.75 -12.98
CA LYS A 352 0.77 12.85 -13.03
C LYS A 352 1.26 14.22 -12.55
N CYS A 353 0.69 15.29 -13.05
CA CYS A 353 1.02 16.67 -12.66
C CYS A 353 0.80 16.91 -11.15
N LEU A 354 -0.31 16.40 -10.58
CA LEU A 354 -0.59 16.49 -9.15
C LEU A 354 0.43 15.72 -8.30
N LEU A 355 0.75 14.51 -8.73
CA LEU A 355 1.75 13.68 -8.05
C LEU A 355 3.10 14.40 -8.01
N GLU A 356 3.54 14.92 -9.16
CA GLU A 356 4.81 15.62 -9.28
C GLU A 356 4.90 16.86 -8.42
N GLY A 357 3.91 17.74 -8.59
CA GLY A 357 3.86 18.99 -7.82
C GLY A 357 3.85 18.72 -6.33
N SER A 358 3.11 17.69 -5.87
CA SER A 358 3.06 17.33 -4.46
C SER A 358 4.40 16.75 -3.94
N ILE A 359 5.10 15.94 -4.75
CA ILE A 359 6.42 15.40 -4.37
C ILE A 359 7.51 16.49 -4.43
N GLU A 360 7.43 17.42 -5.38
CA GLU A 360 8.31 18.59 -5.44
C GLU A 360 8.11 19.49 -4.23
N GLU A 361 6.87 19.66 -3.78
CA GLU A 361 6.52 20.41 -2.59
C GLU A 361 7.08 19.74 -1.32
N CYS A 362 6.74 18.47 -1.14
CA CYS A 362 7.25 17.68 -0.02
C CYS A 362 7.13 16.17 -0.32
N GLY A 363 8.27 15.49 -0.52
CA GLY A 363 8.30 14.04 -0.79
C GLY A 363 7.63 13.19 0.28
N MET A 364 7.54 13.68 1.53
CA MET A 364 6.87 12.98 2.63
C MET A 364 5.34 12.96 2.51
N LEU A 365 4.74 13.74 1.61
CA LEU A 365 3.32 13.63 1.27
C LEU A 365 2.99 12.25 0.69
N PHE A 366 3.98 11.56 0.11
CA PHE A 366 3.82 10.21 -0.41
C PHE A 366 4.63 9.21 0.42
N HIS A 367 3.94 8.30 1.07
CA HIS A 367 4.53 7.19 1.80
C HIS A 367 3.83 5.89 1.41
N THR A 368 4.56 4.99 0.77
CA THR A 368 3.99 3.72 0.31
C THR A 368 4.84 2.55 0.78
N VAL A 369 4.20 1.52 1.29
CA VAL A 369 4.83 0.22 1.53
C VAL A 369 4.37 -0.73 0.44
N MET A 370 5.15 -0.75 -0.63
CA MET A 370 4.89 -1.52 -1.85
C MET A 370 5.82 -2.71 -1.93
N VAL A 371 5.36 -3.71 -2.66
CA VAL A 371 6.24 -4.77 -3.15
C VAL A 371 7.31 -4.15 -4.06
N PRO A 372 8.61 -4.50 -3.94
CA PRO A 372 9.66 -3.92 -4.78
C PRO A 372 9.38 -4.00 -6.28
N ALA A 373 8.84 -5.11 -6.76
CA ALA A 373 8.41 -5.25 -8.16
C ALA A 373 7.31 -4.25 -8.57
N ASP A 374 6.41 -3.86 -7.64
CA ASP A 374 5.37 -2.86 -7.91
C ASP A 374 5.93 -1.44 -7.91
N THR A 375 6.99 -1.19 -7.14
CA THR A 375 7.73 0.06 -7.18
C THR A 375 8.31 0.31 -8.57
N GLU A 376 8.91 -0.70 -9.22
CA GLU A 376 9.41 -0.59 -10.59
C GLU A 376 8.27 -0.27 -11.58
N LYS A 377 7.12 -0.95 -11.45
CA LYS A 377 5.94 -0.67 -12.28
C LYS A 377 5.43 0.76 -12.08
N TYR A 378 5.42 1.23 -10.84
CA TYR A 378 5.04 2.60 -10.51
C TYR A 378 5.99 3.61 -11.16
N GLU A 379 7.30 3.38 -11.06
CA GLU A 379 8.31 4.21 -11.70
C GLU A 379 8.17 4.24 -13.23
N VAL A 380 7.84 3.11 -13.87
CA VAL A 380 7.58 3.04 -15.32
C VAL A 380 6.32 3.79 -15.70
N LEU A 381 5.25 3.70 -14.90
CA LEU A 381 3.99 4.38 -15.16
C LEU A 381 4.17 5.91 -15.14
N PHE A 382 5.07 6.39 -14.30
CA PHE A 382 5.41 7.81 -14.16
C PHE A 382 6.82 8.15 -14.69
N ALA A 383 7.33 7.39 -15.69
CA ALA A 383 8.74 7.33 -16.12
C ALA A 383 9.38 8.62 -16.64
N ASP A 384 8.56 9.60 -17.08
CA ASP A 384 9.14 10.91 -17.47
C ASP A 384 9.54 11.74 -16.24
N GLN A 385 9.46 11.13 -15.07
CA GLN A 385 9.61 11.75 -13.79
C GLN A 385 10.98 11.49 -13.20
N LEU A 386 11.58 12.52 -12.69
CA LEU A 386 12.73 12.45 -11.79
C LEU A 386 12.31 12.05 -10.36
N VAL A 387 11.27 11.24 -10.23
CA VAL A 387 10.71 10.81 -8.96
C VAL A 387 11.13 9.37 -8.68
N ARG A 388 11.68 9.12 -7.50
CA ARG A 388 12.12 7.81 -7.05
C ARG A 388 11.49 7.46 -5.69
N HIS A 389 11.20 6.18 -5.52
CA HIS A 389 10.80 5.64 -4.24
C HIS A 389 12.04 5.37 -3.37
N GLY A 390 12.08 5.95 -2.20
CA GLY A 390 13.19 5.77 -1.25
C GLY A 390 13.05 4.51 -0.41
N PRO A 391 14.15 4.03 0.21
CA PRO A 391 14.15 2.83 1.04
C PRO A 391 13.29 2.97 2.31
N ASN A 392 12.97 4.18 2.73
CA ASN A 392 12.09 4.48 3.86
C ASN A 392 10.60 4.59 3.48
N GLY A 393 10.23 4.23 2.24
CA GLY A 393 8.85 4.30 1.76
C GLY A 393 8.40 5.67 1.26
N PHE A 394 9.22 6.72 1.37
CA PHE A 394 8.90 8.05 0.84
C PHE A 394 9.40 8.24 -0.58
N PHE A 395 8.70 9.08 -1.33
CA PHE A 395 9.13 9.51 -2.64
C PHE A 395 10.05 10.74 -2.56
N TYR A 396 10.94 10.87 -3.50
CA TYR A 396 11.81 12.04 -3.65
C TYR A 396 12.08 12.32 -5.12
N LYS A 397 12.45 13.57 -5.44
CA LYS A 397 12.88 13.93 -6.76
C LYS A 397 14.32 13.41 -6.97
N ALA A 398 14.53 12.63 -8.03
CA ALA A 398 15.88 12.23 -8.44
C ALA A 398 16.52 13.39 -9.23
N TYR A 399 17.68 13.85 -8.80
CA TYR A 399 18.49 14.87 -9.48
C TYR A 399 19.54 14.20 -10.36
#